data_04d3c53b7d807fe1b87e8d8ec6e8b09b
#
_entry.id   04d3c53b7d807fe1b87e8d8ec6e8b09b
#
_cell.length_a   1.000
_cell.length_b   1.000
_cell.length_c   1.000
_cell.angle_alpha   90.00
_cell.angle_beta   90.00
_cell.angle_gamma   90.00
#
_symmetry.space_group_name_H-M   'P 1'
#
loop_
_entity.id
_entity.type
_entity.pdbx_description
1 polymer ?
#
loop_
_entity_poly.entity_id
_entity_poly.type
_entity_poly.pdbx_seq_one_letter_code
_entity_poly.pdbx_strand_id
1 'polypeptide(L)'
;MEYSKNYVAKEEHIDVQEIMDGLYYPFYMEYCRHDYIREVLGFDFEIEAKNGVYMVLSNYNISFLRSLKKGDNFTVTCELFADKGGAPKLHFKQSIILNNKVMTKAVFTGTCVPATGGRPYLPASVLEKIKDAPVLEV
;
A
#
# COMPACT_ATOMS: atom_id res chain seq x y z
N MET A 1 11.95 5.86 -10.80
CA MET A 1 12.38 4.59 -10.20
C MET A 1 11.29 4.03 -9.33
N GLU A 2 11.00 2.76 -9.50
CA GLU A 2 9.92 2.09 -8.76
C GLU A 2 10.36 1.75 -7.34
N TYR A 3 9.50 2.04 -6.38
CA TYR A 3 9.76 1.69 -4.98
C TYR A 3 9.40 0.22 -4.75
N SER A 4 10.30 -0.50 -4.11
CA SER A 4 10.06 -1.92 -3.82
C SER A 4 10.79 -2.37 -2.57
N LYS A 5 10.29 -3.46 -1.99
CA LYS A 5 10.91 -4.14 -0.85
C LYS A 5 10.85 -5.64 -1.09
N ASN A 6 11.80 -6.37 -0.53
CA ASN A 6 11.88 -7.82 -0.68
C ASN A 6 11.47 -8.49 0.62
N TYR A 7 10.74 -9.59 0.51
CA TYR A 7 10.26 -10.36 1.65
C TYR A 7 10.40 -11.86 1.36
N VAL A 8 10.34 -12.65 2.41
CA VAL A 8 10.33 -14.11 2.31
C VAL A 8 8.98 -14.61 2.84
N ALA A 9 8.34 -15.51 2.12
CA ALA A 9 7.08 -16.11 2.56
C ALA A 9 7.34 -16.99 3.77
N LYS A 10 6.84 -16.56 4.94
CA LYS A 10 7.06 -17.23 6.22
C LYS A 10 6.17 -18.46 6.37
N GLU A 11 6.70 -19.49 7.01
CA GLU A 11 5.96 -20.73 7.23
C GLU A 11 4.62 -20.49 7.94
N GLU A 12 4.58 -19.59 8.90
CA GLU A 12 3.36 -19.29 9.66
C GLU A 12 2.24 -18.68 8.81
N HIS A 13 2.56 -18.23 7.59
CA HIS A 13 1.58 -17.64 6.67
C HIS A 13 1.13 -18.63 5.59
N ILE A 14 1.65 -19.86 5.65
CA ILE A 14 1.32 -20.92 4.68
C ILE A 14 0.19 -21.76 5.24
N ASP A 15 -0.82 -22.02 4.42
CA ASP A 15 -2.00 -22.78 4.85
C ASP A 15 -1.82 -24.29 4.61
N VAL A 16 -2.85 -25.06 4.90
CA VAL A 16 -2.82 -26.53 4.77
C VAL A 16 -2.63 -27.01 3.32
N GLN A 17 -2.82 -26.11 2.36
CA GLN A 17 -2.62 -26.42 0.94
C GLN A 17 -1.18 -26.17 0.50
N GLU A 18 -0.32 -25.77 1.44
CA GLU A 18 1.10 -25.46 1.22
C GLU A 18 1.33 -24.23 0.35
N ILE A 19 0.35 -23.33 0.29
CA ILE A 19 0.47 -22.03 -0.36
C ILE A 19 0.17 -20.93 0.67
N MET A 20 0.61 -19.72 0.38
CA MET A 20 0.32 -18.58 1.27
C MET A 20 -1.18 -18.34 1.34
N ASP A 21 -1.70 -18.19 2.56
CA ASP A 21 -3.09 -17.85 2.80
C ASP A 21 -3.35 -16.44 2.23
N GLY A 22 -4.51 -16.27 1.59
CA GLY A 22 -4.86 -15.02 0.93
C GLY A 22 -4.84 -13.81 1.84
N LEU A 23 -5.03 -14.00 3.15
CA LEU A 23 -4.99 -12.91 4.13
C LEU A 23 -3.64 -12.22 4.20
N TYR A 24 -2.57 -12.95 3.87
CA TYR A 24 -1.22 -12.42 4.08
C TYR A 24 -0.67 -11.65 2.88
N TYR A 25 -1.29 -11.72 1.71
CA TYR A 25 -0.86 -10.89 0.58
C TYR A 25 -0.99 -9.40 0.89
N PRO A 26 -2.17 -8.92 1.34
CA PRO A 26 -2.28 -7.51 1.75
C PRO A 26 -1.43 -7.17 2.98
N PHE A 27 -1.14 -8.15 3.83
CA PHE A 27 -0.27 -7.98 4.99
C PHE A 27 1.13 -7.54 4.55
N TYR A 28 1.75 -8.25 3.61
CA TYR A 28 3.07 -7.87 3.08
C TYR A 28 3.00 -6.56 2.30
N MET A 29 1.90 -6.35 1.57
CA MET A 29 1.72 -5.11 0.84
C MET A 29 1.61 -3.91 1.78
N GLU A 30 1.01 -4.09 2.95
CA GLU A 30 0.93 -3.02 3.95
C GLU A 30 2.30 -2.63 4.48
N TYR A 31 3.16 -3.59 4.77
CA TYR A 31 4.53 -3.27 5.21
C TYR A 31 5.25 -2.42 4.19
N CYS A 32 5.18 -2.81 2.92
CA CYS A 32 5.83 -2.05 1.85
C CYS A 32 5.22 -0.65 1.72
N ARG A 33 3.90 -0.55 1.75
CA ARG A 33 3.20 0.72 1.63
C ARG A 33 3.50 1.66 2.79
N HIS A 34 3.55 1.14 4.02
CA HIS A 34 3.88 1.95 5.19
C HIS A 34 5.30 2.48 5.12
N ASP A 35 6.25 1.67 4.65
CA ASP A 35 7.62 2.14 4.43
C ASP A 35 7.65 3.23 3.36
N TYR A 36 6.89 3.05 2.27
CA TYR A 36 6.77 4.04 1.21
C TYR A 36 6.23 5.36 1.75
N ILE A 37 5.15 5.29 2.53
CA ILE A 37 4.51 6.49 3.09
C ILE A 37 5.49 7.25 3.99
N ARG A 38 6.26 6.55 4.81
CA ARG A 38 7.24 7.17 5.68
C ARG A 38 8.44 7.70 4.88
N GLU A 39 9.03 6.89 4.03
CA GLU A 39 10.28 7.21 3.35
C GLU A 39 10.11 8.17 2.17
N VAL A 40 9.04 8.04 1.42
CA VAL A 40 8.81 8.83 0.21
C VAL A 40 7.89 10.02 0.48
N LEU A 41 6.78 9.80 1.18
CA LEU A 41 5.85 10.89 1.46
C LEU A 41 6.23 11.69 2.70
N GLY A 42 7.16 11.18 3.52
CA GLY A 42 7.55 11.87 4.73
C GLY A 42 6.47 11.91 5.81
N PHE A 43 5.49 11.02 5.72
CA PHE A 43 4.39 10.95 6.68
C PHE A 43 4.70 9.85 7.70
N ASP A 44 5.01 10.25 8.93
CA ASP A 44 5.27 9.34 10.04
C ASP A 44 3.97 9.13 10.80
N PHE A 45 3.44 7.92 10.78
CA PHE A 45 2.14 7.61 11.39
C PHE A 45 2.06 8.00 12.85
N GLU A 46 3.13 7.75 13.61
CA GLU A 46 3.14 8.01 15.05
C GLU A 46 3.19 9.51 15.33
N ILE A 47 4.05 10.24 14.64
CA ILE A 47 4.17 11.68 14.82
C ILE A 47 2.88 12.36 14.38
N GLU A 48 2.36 12.01 13.20
CA GLU A 48 1.14 12.63 12.67
C GLU A 48 -0.07 12.34 13.54
N ALA A 49 -0.17 11.13 14.09
CA ALA A 49 -1.27 10.79 14.99
C ALA A 49 -1.27 11.69 16.23
N LYS A 50 -0.09 11.97 16.77
CA LYS A 50 0.03 12.90 17.90
C LYS A 50 -0.38 14.32 17.55
N ASN A 51 -0.25 14.67 16.27
CA ASN A 51 -0.66 15.97 15.76
C ASN A 51 -2.12 15.98 15.27
N GLY A 52 -2.86 14.90 15.53
CA GLY A 52 -4.27 14.83 15.20
C GLY A 52 -4.60 14.45 13.78
N VAL A 53 -3.63 13.85 13.05
CA VAL A 53 -3.84 13.42 11.67
C VAL A 53 -3.72 11.89 11.59
N TYR A 54 -4.78 11.25 11.15
CA TYR A 54 -4.80 9.80 10.93
C TYR A 54 -4.88 9.51 9.44
N MET A 55 -4.01 8.62 8.95
CA MET A 55 -4.12 8.12 7.59
C MET A 55 -4.78 6.74 7.67
N VAL A 56 -5.87 6.57 6.93
CA VAL A 56 -6.70 5.37 7.01
C VAL A 56 -6.97 4.81 5.62
N LEU A 57 -7.20 3.51 5.56
CA LEU A 57 -7.67 2.87 4.33
C LEU A 57 -9.17 3.08 4.18
N SER A 58 -9.60 3.40 2.97
CA SER A 58 -11.02 3.43 2.64
C SER A 58 -11.45 2.15 1.94
N ASN A 59 -10.62 1.63 1.05
CA ASN A 59 -10.90 0.34 0.39
C ASN A 59 -9.64 -0.17 -0.30
N TYR A 60 -9.70 -1.41 -0.78
CA TYR A 60 -8.72 -1.90 -1.73
C TYR A 60 -9.33 -2.97 -2.62
N ASN A 61 -8.74 -3.10 -3.80
CA ASN A 61 -9.08 -4.14 -4.76
C ASN A 61 -7.82 -4.96 -5.00
N ILE A 62 -7.91 -6.27 -4.86
CA ILE A 62 -6.77 -7.17 -5.00
C ILE A 62 -7.13 -8.33 -5.90
N SER A 63 -6.21 -8.71 -6.79
CA SER A 63 -6.37 -9.85 -7.69
C SER A 63 -5.22 -10.82 -7.48
N PHE A 64 -5.56 -12.08 -7.24
CA PHE A 64 -4.60 -13.15 -7.02
C PHE A 64 -4.41 -13.90 -8.34
N LEU A 65 -3.22 -13.84 -8.91
CA LEU A 65 -2.93 -14.46 -10.20
C LEU A 65 -2.20 -15.78 -10.06
N ARG A 66 -1.31 -15.88 -9.08
CA ARG A 66 -0.52 -17.08 -8.79
C ARG A 66 -0.22 -17.13 -7.31
N SER A 67 0.00 -18.34 -6.79
CA SER A 67 0.23 -18.53 -5.34
C SER A 67 1.70 -18.52 -4.98
N LEU A 68 2.00 -17.92 -3.83
CA LEU A 68 3.33 -17.99 -3.22
C LEU A 68 3.40 -19.23 -2.34
N LYS A 69 4.61 -19.77 -2.20
CA LYS A 69 4.89 -20.94 -1.38
C LYS A 69 5.90 -20.59 -0.30
N LYS A 70 5.98 -21.44 0.72
CA LYS A 70 6.94 -21.30 1.81
C LYS A 70 8.34 -21.08 1.27
N GLY A 71 9.00 -20.06 1.80
CA GLY A 71 10.39 -19.75 1.44
C GLY A 71 10.57 -18.97 0.17
N ASP A 72 9.51 -18.66 -0.56
CA ASP A 72 9.64 -17.83 -1.76
C ASP A 72 10.17 -16.45 -1.38
N ASN A 73 11.18 -16.00 -2.12
CA ASN A 73 11.71 -14.64 -2.02
C ASN A 73 10.99 -13.80 -3.07
N PHE A 74 10.17 -12.87 -2.63
CA PHE A 74 9.36 -12.07 -3.55
C PHE A 74 9.57 -10.58 -3.31
N THR A 75 9.20 -9.80 -4.31
CA THR A 75 9.30 -8.34 -4.28
C THR A 75 7.91 -7.75 -4.24
N VAL A 76 7.71 -6.77 -3.37
CA VAL A 76 6.47 -5.98 -3.32
C VAL A 76 6.80 -4.58 -3.81
N THR A 77 6.00 -4.07 -4.74
CA THR A 77 6.17 -2.72 -5.28
C THR A 77 5.12 -1.79 -4.71
N CYS A 78 5.38 -0.48 -4.82
CA CYS A 78 4.41 0.53 -4.40
C CYS A 78 4.59 1.79 -5.25
N GLU A 79 3.50 2.26 -5.84
CA GLU A 79 3.50 3.47 -6.64
C GLU A 79 2.25 4.28 -6.30
N LEU A 80 2.45 5.58 -6.06
CA LEU A 80 1.36 6.48 -5.68
C LEU A 80 0.73 7.13 -6.90
N PHE A 81 -0.61 7.16 -6.92
CA PHE A 81 -1.39 7.84 -7.94
C PHE A 81 -2.37 8.81 -7.28
N ALA A 82 -2.59 9.95 -7.94
CA ALA A 82 -3.59 10.91 -7.51
C ALA A 82 -4.98 10.47 -7.98
N ASP A 83 -6.01 10.99 -7.32
CA ASP A 83 -7.39 10.69 -7.68
C ASP A 83 -7.82 11.48 -8.93
N LYS A 84 -8.43 10.80 -9.86
CA LYS A 84 -8.86 11.40 -11.14
C LYS A 84 -9.85 12.54 -10.94
N GLY A 85 -10.74 12.40 -9.98
CA GLY A 85 -11.77 13.41 -9.70
C GLY A 85 -11.32 14.50 -8.75
N GLY A 86 -10.07 14.48 -8.28
CA GLY A 86 -9.56 15.46 -7.35
C GLY A 86 -10.03 15.27 -5.92
N ALA A 87 -10.62 14.12 -5.59
CA ALA A 87 -11.01 13.81 -4.22
C ALA A 87 -9.78 13.65 -3.34
N PRO A 88 -9.90 13.85 -2.01
CA PRO A 88 -8.76 13.73 -1.09
C PRO A 88 -8.40 12.26 -0.86
N LYS A 89 -7.94 11.58 -1.89
CA LYS A 89 -7.61 10.16 -1.88
C LYS A 89 -6.19 9.92 -2.38
N LEU A 90 -5.54 8.93 -1.78
CA LEU A 90 -4.24 8.44 -2.19
C LEU A 90 -4.44 7.02 -2.71
N HIS A 91 -4.04 6.77 -3.94
CA HIS A 91 -4.15 5.44 -4.53
C HIS A 91 -2.77 4.82 -4.64
N PHE A 92 -2.56 3.71 -3.95
CA PHE A 92 -1.29 2.99 -3.96
C PHE A 92 -1.44 1.75 -4.80
N LYS A 93 -0.76 1.75 -5.96
CA LYS A 93 -0.76 0.60 -6.84
C LYS A 93 0.42 -0.29 -6.45
N GLN A 94 0.13 -1.54 -6.13
CA GLN A 94 1.13 -2.47 -5.63
C GLN A 94 1.04 -3.80 -6.36
N SER A 95 2.19 -4.46 -6.46
CA SER A 95 2.27 -5.80 -7.04
C SER A 95 3.20 -6.66 -6.20
N ILE A 96 2.96 -7.96 -6.22
CA ILE A 96 3.89 -8.96 -5.69
C ILE A 96 4.46 -9.70 -6.88
N ILE A 97 5.79 -9.74 -6.96
CA ILE A 97 6.51 -10.28 -8.11
C ILE A 97 7.46 -11.37 -7.64
N LEU A 98 7.42 -12.52 -8.31
CA LEU A 98 8.34 -13.64 -8.05
C LEU A 98 8.89 -14.11 -9.39
N ASN A 99 10.23 -14.12 -9.53
CA ASN A 99 10.89 -14.58 -10.75
C ASN A 99 10.32 -13.92 -12.01
N ASN A 100 10.16 -12.59 -11.96
CA ASN A 100 9.64 -11.76 -13.05
C ASN A 100 8.19 -12.03 -13.42
N LYS A 101 7.45 -12.74 -12.56
CA LYS A 101 6.02 -12.98 -12.77
C LYS A 101 5.21 -12.24 -11.72
N VAL A 102 4.14 -11.59 -12.15
CA VAL A 102 3.21 -10.93 -11.24
C VAL A 102 2.35 -12.00 -10.58
N MET A 103 2.50 -12.14 -9.27
CA MET A 103 1.73 -13.11 -8.48
C MET A 103 0.42 -12.50 -8.02
N THR A 104 0.43 -11.22 -7.66
CA THR A 104 -0.73 -10.52 -7.10
C THR A 104 -0.61 -9.05 -7.47
N LYS A 105 -1.72 -8.41 -7.75
CA LYS A 105 -1.75 -6.96 -7.99
C LYS A 105 -2.92 -6.35 -7.25
N ALA A 106 -2.75 -5.11 -6.80
CA ALA A 106 -3.77 -4.44 -6.00
C ALA A 106 -3.69 -2.94 -6.12
N VAL A 107 -4.80 -2.28 -5.81
CA VAL A 107 -4.84 -0.83 -5.59
C VAL A 107 -5.45 -0.62 -4.21
N PHE A 108 -4.68 0.04 -3.34
CA PHE A 108 -5.13 0.41 -2.00
C PHE A 108 -5.43 1.89 -1.99
N THR A 109 -6.61 2.25 -1.54
CA THR A 109 -7.03 3.66 -1.50
C THR A 109 -7.15 4.11 -0.05
N GLY A 110 -6.47 5.21 0.26
CA GLY A 110 -6.47 5.78 1.59
C GLY A 110 -6.79 7.26 1.55
N THR A 111 -6.96 7.81 2.73
CA THR A 111 -7.15 9.24 2.93
C THR A 111 -6.68 9.60 4.33
N CYS A 112 -6.71 10.89 4.65
CA CYS A 112 -6.46 11.33 6.02
C CYS A 112 -7.74 11.84 6.63
N VAL A 113 -7.87 11.67 7.94
CA VAL A 113 -9.01 12.19 8.70
C VAL A 113 -8.49 12.83 9.99
N PRO A 114 -9.19 13.86 10.52
CA PRO A 114 -8.83 14.40 11.83
C PRO A 114 -9.04 13.33 12.90
N ALA A 115 -8.15 13.27 13.89
CA ALA A 115 -8.28 12.32 15.00
C ALA A 115 -9.58 12.50 15.76
N THR A 116 -10.10 13.72 15.78
CA THR A 116 -11.37 14.05 16.47
C THR A 116 -12.61 13.78 15.63
N GLY A 117 -12.42 13.23 14.42
CA GLY A 117 -13.51 13.03 13.47
C GLY A 117 -13.68 14.21 12.55
N GLY A 118 -14.36 13.99 11.44
CA GLY A 118 -14.59 15.02 10.45
C GLY A 118 -14.39 14.50 9.04
N ARG A 119 -14.35 15.40 8.09
CA ARG A 119 -14.24 15.06 6.69
C ARG A 119 -12.84 14.59 6.30
N PRO A 120 -12.76 13.63 5.41
CA PRO A 120 -11.45 13.26 4.82
C PRO A 120 -10.79 14.47 4.16
N TYR A 121 -9.47 14.53 4.25
CA TYR A 121 -8.69 15.61 3.67
C TYR A 121 -7.26 15.12 3.43
N LEU A 122 -6.49 15.87 2.65
CA LEU A 122 -5.05 15.62 2.52
C LEU A 122 -4.31 16.82 3.10
N PRO A 123 -3.44 16.58 4.12
CA PRO A 123 -2.65 17.66 4.70
C PRO A 123 -1.76 18.33 3.63
N ALA A 124 -1.42 19.59 3.85
CA ALA A 124 -0.61 20.36 2.91
C ALA A 124 0.71 19.65 2.58
N SER A 125 1.35 19.02 3.56
CA SER A 125 2.61 18.30 3.36
C SER A 125 2.44 17.12 2.42
N VAL A 126 1.31 16.43 2.51
CA VAL A 126 1.00 15.30 1.62
C VAL A 126 0.65 15.80 0.22
N LEU A 127 -0.17 16.87 0.14
CA LEU A 127 -0.51 17.49 -1.14
C LEU A 127 0.74 17.90 -1.90
N GLU A 128 1.72 18.47 -1.22
CA GLU A 128 2.99 18.88 -1.83
C GLU A 128 3.72 17.68 -2.44
N LYS A 129 3.69 16.56 -1.75
CA LYS A 129 4.38 15.34 -2.22
C LYS A 129 3.69 14.68 -3.41
N ILE A 130 2.37 14.83 -3.53
CA ILE A 130 1.61 14.14 -4.58
C ILE A 130 1.28 15.03 -5.78
N LYS A 131 1.66 16.30 -5.76
CA LYS A 131 1.28 17.23 -6.84
C LYS A 131 1.78 16.79 -8.21
N ASP A 132 2.88 16.05 -8.26
CA ASP A 132 3.46 15.54 -9.49
C ASP A 132 3.15 14.07 -9.73
N ALA A 133 2.34 13.45 -8.89
CA ALA A 133 1.99 12.04 -9.05
C ALA A 133 1.05 11.86 -10.25
N PRO A 134 1.21 10.76 -10.99
CA PRO A 134 0.28 10.47 -12.08
C PRO A 134 -1.12 10.23 -11.52
N VAL A 135 -2.12 10.44 -12.37
CA VAL A 135 -3.53 10.21 -12.01
C VAL A 135 -3.88 8.76 -12.27
N LEU A 136 -4.62 8.15 -11.35
CA LEU A 136 -5.08 6.77 -11.53
C LEU A 136 -6.21 6.77 -12.56
N GLU A 137 -5.95 6.09 -13.69
CA GLU A 137 -6.92 5.92 -14.76
C GLU A 137 -7.57 4.55 -14.61
N VAL A 138 -8.81 4.53 -14.21
CA VAL A 138 -9.54 3.27 -14.01
C VAL A 138 -10.83 3.31 -14.78
#